data_54f307a2bf13dddfdba398d58003ed6c
#
_entry.id   54f307a2bf13dddfdba398d58003ed6c
#
_cell.length_a   1.000
_cell.length_b   1.000
_cell.length_c   1.000
_cell.angle_alpha   90.00
_cell.angle_beta   90.00
_cell.angle_gamma   90.00
#
_symmetry.space_group_name_H-M   'P 1'
#
loop_
_entity.id
_entity.type
_entity.pdbx_description
1 polymer ?
#
loop_
_entity_poly.entity_id
_entity_poly.type
_entity_poly.pdbx_seq_one_letter_code
_entity_poly.pdbx_strand_id
1 'polypeptide(L)'
;MPRKQVIYSSKSYEKDVKAIQDAESGKKPLDLSAFKRLMVHDLCSNTNILNSMKIGAYSIEKIQDALQNPRSHSSILLETSRYLMNVSPFYMRINNYFSKMGLFNYVIDVYDLKVDELNTEEKQKKLRDTYFAVCSEFEKINLKHEMLKIMETIVPEDVFYGLIFEDSTDFFILKLNPVICEIRQIQDGVYNYRIRLSGISPLEIGTYPDNIKQAYLDYHHGEKYHDGWYIPPADQQVCFKFNTSLLTPMPFMMALTKDILDLDVYKKLKLQKARVDNYKAIVVEIPIDEDAVDKPLLTEDTLTVFAEMNKANMPEDVGLLHVPGNAEAVSFKDNANSTNNLSDAVTNLYDNAGVPHELFNDGSAGTAFKLSLENDASFIYAFYRQCERFFNRFIKMRKYNKPLYKFAVRIQDSTVFNRYETADAYLKAAQNGLPFKLDYAASLGKSQSRLIGDAILEVDILHLQDYFIPLSTSYTQSGDGSDGRPTNESKGLDLSDEGEKSANKEKDLNR
;
A
#
# COMPACT_ATOMS: atom_id res chain seq x y z
N MET A 1 -45.48 11.90 21.09
CA MET A 1 -45.26 10.89 22.14
C MET A 1 -44.17 9.97 21.66
N PRO A 2 -43.04 9.85 22.32
CA PRO A 2 -41.99 8.89 21.88
C PRO A 2 -42.50 7.46 22.13
N ARG A 3 -42.44 6.63 21.11
CA ARG A 3 -42.72 5.21 21.23
C ARG A 3 -41.68 4.59 22.17
N LYS A 4 -42.15 4.03 23.30
CA LYS A 4 -41.32 3.22 24.19
C LYS A 4 -40.77 2.06 23.36
N GLN A 5 -39.46 2.05 23.12
CA GLN A 5 -38.75 0.86 22.63
C GLN A 5 -38.92 -0.22 23.69
N VAL A 6 -39.64 -1.27 23.31
CA VAL A 6 -39.73 -2.47 24.15
C VAL A 6 -38.41 -3.18 24.01
N ILE A 7 -37.52 -3.00 24.99
CA ILE A 7 -36.27 -3.72 25.07
C ILE A 7 -36.60 -5.20 25.31
N TYR A 8 -36.32 -6.01 24.32
CA TYR A 8 -36.47 -7.46 24.41
C TYR A 8 -35.41 -8.01 25.37
N SER A 9 -35.77 -8.34 26.59
CA SER A 9 -34.82 -8.73 27.63
C SER A 9 -34.20 -10.12 27.33
N SER A 10 -33.01 -10.39 27.79
CA SER A 10 -32.34 -11.70 27.65
C SER A 10 -33.19 -12.84 28.20
N LYS A 11 -33.94 -12.63 29.28
CA LYS A 11 -34.90 -13.60 29.84
C LYS A 11 -36.09 -13.88 28.92
N SER A 12 -36.57 -12.87 28.19
CA SER A 12 -37.64 -13.05 27.21
C SER A 12 -37.16 -13.82 25.98
N TYR A 13 -35.93 -13.54 25.54
CA TYR A 13 -35.28 -14.25 24.46
C TYR A 13 -35.08 -15.75 24.79
N GLU A 14 -34.53 -16.06 25.96
CA GLU A 14 -34.34 -17.44 26.40
C GLU A 14 -35.68 -18.20 26.52
N LYS A 15 -36.75 -17.51 26.98
CA LYS A 15 -38.07 -18.06 27.08
C LYS A 15 -38.67 -18.39 25.70
N ASP A 16 -38.48 -17.50 24.73
CA ASP A 16 -39.00 -17.71 23.36
C ASP A 16 -38.20 -18.79 22.63
N VAL A 17 -36.87 -18.87 22.80
CA VAL A 17 -36.02 -19.96 22.29
C VAL A 17 -36.47 -21.30 22.87
N LYS A 18 -36.74 -21.38 24.18
CA LYS A 18 -37.20 -22.59 24.83
C LYS A 18 -38.60 -23.02 24.36
N ALA A 19 -39.48 -22.06 24.07
CA ALA A 19 -40.80 -22.33 23.53
C ALA A 19 -40.74 -22.97 22.13
N ILE A 20 -39.77 -22.53 21.29
CA ILE A 20 -39.58 -23.15 19.99
C ILE A 20 -38.93 -24.52 20.13
N GLN A 21 -37.91 -24.69 20.98
CA GLN A 21 -37.30 -26.00 21.24
C GLN A 21 -38.30 -27.02 21.82
N ASP A 22 -39.23 -26.57 22.70
CA ASP A 22 -40.30 -27.41 23.25
C ASP A 22 -41.31 -27.81 22.15
N ALA A 23 -41.57 -26.92 21.18
CA ALA A 23 -42.42 -27.22 20.02
C ALA A 23 -41.74 -28.19 19.04
N GLU A 24 -40.44 -27.96 18.73
CA GLU A 24 -39.62 -28.85 17.88
C GLU A 24 -39.51 -30.28 18.47
N SER A 25 -39.50 -30.38 19.80
CA SER A 25 -39.46 -31.68 20.50
C SER A 25 -40.82 -32.30 20.69
N GLY A 26 -41.89 -31.74 20.10
CA GLY A 26 -43.29 -32.26 20.19
C GLY A 26 -43.96 -32.11 21.57
N LYS A 27 -43.33 -31.34 22.51
CA LYS A 27 -43.87 -31.17 23.86
C LYS A 27 -44.97 -30.12 23.96
N LYS A 28 -44.99 -29.15 23.04
CA LYS A 28 -45.97 -28.05 23.01
C LYS A 28 -46.24 -27.60 21.58
N PRO A 29 -47.44 -27.06 21.28
CA PRO A 29 -47.74 -26.46 19.99
C PRO A 29 -46.83 -25.26 19.71
N LEU A 30 -46.52 -24.99 18.46
CA LEU A 30 -45.65 -23.89 18.02
C LEU A 30 -46.25 -22.52 18.39
N ASP A 31 -45.60 -21.75 19.22
CA ASP A 31 -45.97 -20.37 19.50
C ASP A 31 -45.47 -19.42 18.39
N LEU A 32 -46.33 -19.16 17.41
CA LEU A 32 -46.09 -18.24 16.30
C LEU A 32 -45.74 -16.84 16.76
N SER A 33 -46.19 -16.41 17.94
CA SER A 33 -45.86 -15.09 18.48
C SER A 33 -44.42 -15.05 19.04
N ALA A 34 -43.96 -16.17 19.63
CA ALA A 34 -42.56 -16.33 20.04
C ALA A 34 -41.63 -16.36 18.83
N PHE A 35 -42.00 -17.10 17.78
CA PHE A 35 -41.25 -17.15 16.53
C PHE A 35 -41.12 -15.78 15.86
N LYS A 36 -42.24 -15.03 15.73
CA LYS A 36 -42.21 -13.66 15.21
C LYS A 36 -41.33 -12.72 16.06
N ARG A 37 -41.38 -12.83 17.40
CA ARG A 37 -40.53 -12.02 18.27
C ARG A 37 -39.04 -12.32 18.08
N LEU A 38 -38.68 -13.58 17.94
CA LEU A 38 -37.30 -14.00 17.64
C LEU A 38 -36.82 -13.52 16.28
N MET A 39 -37.62 -13.66 15.23
CA MET A 39 -37.26 -13.13 13.91
C MET A 39 -37.07 -11.62 13.92
N VAL A 40 -37.96 -10.86 14.59
CA VAL A 40 -37.80 -9.41 14.72
C VAL A 40 -36.61 -9.07 15.57
N HIS A 41 -36.36 -9.82 16.65
CA HIS A 41 -35.18 -9.63 17.47
C HIS A 41 -33.86 -9.86 16.68
N ASP A 42 -33.79 -10.93 15.90
CA ASP A 42 -32.62 -11.24 15.08
C ASP A 42 -32.40 -10.19 13.97
N LEU A 43 -33.46 -9.69 13.37
CA LEU A 43 -33.40 -8.56 12.44
C LEU A 43 -32.96 -7.26 13.13
N CYS A 44 -33.49 -7.00 14.34
CA CYS A 44 -33.10 -5.81 15.11
C CYS A 44 -31.70 -5.93 15.75
N SER A 45 -31.29 -7.13 16.17
CA SER A 45 -29.93 -7.35 16.67
C SER A 45 -28.88 -7.24 15.58
N ASN A 46 -29.23 -7.60 14.33
CA ASN A 46 -28.36 -7.36 13.19
C ASN A 46 -28.16 -5.86 12.87
N THR A 47 -29.14 -4.99 13.16
CA THR A 47 -28.94 -3.55 13.09
C THR A 47 -28.09 -2.98 14.24
N ASN A 48 -28.10 -3.64 15.40
CA ASN A 48 -27.21 -3.31 16.51
C ASN A 48 -25.79 -3.91 16.35
N ILE A 49 -25.57 -4.82 15.40
CA ILE A 49 -24.24 -5.39 15.10
C ILE A 49 -23.27 -4.30 14.67
N LEU A 50 -23.72 -3.27 13.95
CA LEU A 50 -22.87 -2.13 13.59
C LEU A 50 -22.29 -1.43 14.84
N ASN A 51 -23.10 -1.24 15.89
CA ASN A 51 -22.66 -0.58 17.12
C ASN A 51 -21.84 -1.51 18.04
N SER A 52 -21.92 -2.80 17.88
CA SER A 52 -21.15 -3.81 18.64
C SER A 52 -19.90 -4.31 17.92
N MET A 53 -19.69 -3.93 16.66
CA MET A 53 -18.50 -4.30 15.91
C MET A 53 -17.26 -3.64 16.50
N LYS A 54 -16.26 -4.46 16.77
CA LYS A 54 -14.94 -4.02 17.22
C LYS A 54 -13.94 -4.25 16.10
N ILE A 55 -13.03 -3.31 15.94
CA ILE A 55 -11.84 -3.48 15.13
C ILE A 55 -10.68 -3.73 16.08
N GLY A 56 -10.23 -4.96 16.16
CA GLY A 56 -9.27 -5.35 17.18
C GLY A 56 -9.83 -5.13 18.59
N ALA A 57 -9.16 -4.26 19.37
CA ALA A 57 -9.56 -3.94 20.75
C ALA A 57 -10.60 -2.81 20.86
N TYR A 58 -10.89 -2.06 19.76
CA TYR A 58 -11.63 -0.81 19.82
C TYR A 58 -13.01 -0.89 19.14
N SER A 59 -14.01 -0.21 19.71
CA SER A 59 -15.32 -0.02 19.08
C SER A 59 -15.22 1.03 17.97
N ILE A 60 -16.14 0.98 17.01
CA ILE A 60 -16.22 1.95 15.90
C ILE A 60 -16.33 3.39 16.41
N GLU A 61 -17.13 3.61 17.46
CA GLU A 61 -17.31 4.92 18.08
C GLU A 61 -15.99 5.49 18.61
N LYS A 62 -15.16 4.65 19.26
CA LYS A 62 -13.82 5.05 19.70
C LYS A 62 -12.89 5.39 18.56
N ILE A 63 -12.98 4.68 17.45
CA ILE A 63 -12.16 4.95 16.26
C ILE A 63 -12.61 6.25 15.60
N GLN A 64 -13.92 6.51 15.53
CA GLN A 64 -14.47 7.77 15.01
C GLN A 64 -14.09 8.97 15.89
N ASP A 65 -14.15 8.82 17.21
CA ASP A 65 -13.68 9.84 18.15
C ASP A 65 -12.16 10.07 18.00
N ALA A 66 -11.38 9.01 17.83
CA ALA A 66 -9.95 9.11 17.56
C ALA A 66 -9.63 9.83 16.22
N LEU A 67 -10.45 9.64 15.18
CA LEU A 67 -10.33 10.36 13.91
C LEU A 67 -10.64 11.86 14.06
N GLN A 68 -11.58 12.24 14.96
CA GLN A 68 -11.87 13.65 15.24
C GLN A 68 -10.75 14.30 16.09
N ASN A 69 -10.10 13.53 16.96
CA ASN A 69 -9.08 14.00 17.88
C ASN A 69 -7.76 13.21 17.76
N PRO A 70 -7.08 13.21 16.59
CA PRO A 70 -5.93 12.32 16.31
C PRO A 70 -4.75 12.59 17.25
N ARG A 71 -4.60 13.82 17.75
CA ARG A 71 -3.48 14.18 18.63
C ARG A 71 -3.50 13.44 19.97
N SER A 72 -4.66 13.25 20.56
CA SER A 72 -4.82 12.55 21.85
C SER A 72 -5.00 11.06 21.72
N HIS A 73 -5.37 10.56 20.53
CA HIS A 73 -5.74 9.18 20.29
C HIS A 73 -4.91 8.50 19.18
N SER A 74 -3.72 9.01 18.88
CA SER A 74 -2.84 8.48 17.81
C SER A 74 -2.51 7.00 17.98
N SER A 75 -2.36 6.50 19.21
CA SER A 75 -2.13 5.09 19.49
C SER A 75 -3.29 4.20 19.06
N ILE A 76 -4.54 4.64 19.27
CA ILE A 76 -5.74 3.91 18.83
C ILE A 76 -5.77 3.78 17.30
N LEU A 77 -5.50 4.88 16.58
CA LEU A 77 -5.46 4.88 15.12
C LEU A 77 -4.35 3.96 14.59
N LEU A 78 -3.18 4.01 15.20
CA LEU A 78 -2.05 3.18 14.82
C LEU A 78 -2.32 1.68 15.03
N GLU A 79 -2.83 1.30 16.20
CA GLU A 79 -3.17 -0.09 16.51
C GLU A 79 -4.30 -0.61 15.61
N THR A 80 -5.29 0.24 15.32
CA THR A 80 -6.37 -0.09 14.39
C THR A 80 -5.84 -0.31 12.98
N SER A 81 -4.94 0.54 12.49
CA SER A 81 -4.30 0.38 11.17
C SER A 81 -3.51 -0.93 11.09
N ARG A 82 -2.71 -1.24 12.10
CA ARG A 82 -1.96 -2.51 12.18
C ARG A 82 -2.87 -3.74 12.18
N TYR A 83 -3.98 -3.66 12.90
CA TYR A 83 -4.97 -4.72 12.91
C TYR A 83 -5.60 -4.90 11.51
N LEU A 84 -6.02 -3.81 10.86
CA LEU A 84 -6.60 -3.84 9.52
C LEU A 84 -5.62 -4.35 8.46
N MET A 85 -4.33 -4.05 8.57
CA MET A 85 -3.28 -4.62 7.70
C MET A 85 -3.22 -6.15 7.75
N ASN A 86 -3.56 -6.76 8.89
CA ASN A 86 -3.55 -8.21 9.06
C ASN A 86 -4.89 -8.87 8.67
N VAL A 87 -6.01 -8.18 8.85
CA VAL A 87 -7.35 -8.79 8.77
C VAL A 87 -8.09 -8.40 7.50
N SER A 88 -7.90 -7.17 6.98
CA SER A 88 -8.60 -6.69 5.79
C SER A 88 -7.73 -6.79 4.54
N PRO A 89 -8.04 -7.72 3.60
CA PRO A 89 -7.31 -7.82 2.33
C PRO A 89 -7.36 -6.54 1.50
N PHE A 90 -8.46 -5.79 1.55
CA PHE A 90 -8.62 -4.53 0.83
C PHE A 90 -7.69 -3.45 1.41
N TYR A 91 -7.69 -3.27 2.73
CA TYR A 91 -6.82 -2.33 3.41
C TYR A 91 -5.34 -2.64 3.16
N MET A 92 -4.96 -3.91 3.30
CA MET A 92 -3.61 -4.37 3.00
C MET A 92 -3.22 -4.10 1.54
N ARG A 93 -4.12 -4.36 0.58
CA ARG A 93 -3.84 -4.20 -0.85
C ARG A 93 -3.64 -2.74 -1.23
N ILE A 94 -4.47 -1.83 -0.72
CA ILE A 94 -4.34 -0.39 -0.96
C ILE A 94 -3.04 0.15 -0.35
N ASN A 95 -2.72 -0.20 0.89
CA ASN A 95 -1.46 0.21 1.51
C ASN A 95 -0.24 -0.36 0.77
N ASN A 96 -0.27 -1.62 0.34
CA ASN A 96 0.80 -2.22 -0.46
C ASN A 96 0.96 -1.56 -1.84
N TYR A 97 -0.11 -1.09 -2.44
CA TYR A 97 -0.05 -0.33 -3.69
C TYR A 97 0.84 0.90 -3.55
N PHE A 98 0.60 1.74 -2.55
CA PHE A 98 1.40 2.94 -2.30
C PHE A 98 2.81 2.60 -1.78
N SER A 99 2.96 1.65 -0.87
CA SER A 99 4.25 1.35 -0.25
C SER A 99 5.25 0.70 -1.20
N LYS A 100 4.78 -0.04 -2.23
CA LYS A 100 5.62 -0.78 -3.18
C LYS A 100 5.72 -0.13 -4.56
N MET A 101 5.15 1.06 -4.73
CA MET A 101 5.17 1.78 -6.00
C MET A 101 6.57 2.35 -6.31
N GLY A 102 7.32 2.76 -5.29
CA GLY A 102 8.60 3.44 -5.44
C GLY A 102 9.76 2.50 -5.78
N LEU A 103 10.62 2.91 -6.70
CA LEU A 103 11.83 2.17 -7.10
C LEU A 103 13.09 2.62 -6.37
N PHE A 104 13.12 3.84 -5.85
CA PHE A 104 14.28 4.44 -5.18
C PHE A 104 15.59 4.36 -5.99
N ASN A 105 15.48 4.44 -7.31
CA ASN A 105 16.65 4.60 -8.17
C ASN A 105 17.28 5.97 -7.91
N TYR A 106 18.58 5.99 -7.64
CA TYR A 106 19.26 7.22 -7.26
C TYR A 106 20.53 7.44 -8.07
N VAL A 107 20.92 8.70 -8.16
CA VAL A 107 22.17 9.15 -8.77
C VAL A 107 22.86 10.07 -7.76
N ILE A 108 24.18 9.96 -7.67
CA ILE A 108 25.01 10.89 -6.90
C ILE A 108 25.53 11.93 -7.87
N ASP A 109 24.98 13.13 -7.77
CA ASP A 109 25.36 14.27 -8.58
C ASP A 109 26.52 15.01 -7.94
N VAL A 110 27.36 15.59 -8.78
CA VAL A 110 28.43 16.54 -8.36
C VAL A 110 28.00 17.92 -8.80
N TYR A 111 28.02 18.88 -7.89
CA TYR A 111 27.64 20.25 -8.17
C TYR A 111 28.59 21.26 -7.50
N ASP A 112 28.43 22.54 -7.81
CA ASP A 112 29.27 23.61 -7.30
C ASP A 112 30.77 23.36 -7.59
N LEU A 113 31.05 22.87 -8.84
CA LEU A 113 32.40 22.59 -9.31
C LEU A 113 33.12 23.88 -9.63
N LYS A 114 34.24 24.17 -8.92
CA LYS A 114 35.14 25.27 -9.27
C LYS A 114 36.19 24.81 -10.27
N VAL A 115 35.79 24.79 -11.54
CA VAL A 115 36.61 24.24 -12.64
C VAL A 115 37.98 24.90 -12.73
N ASP A 116 38.06 26.22 -12.58
CA ASP A 116 39.30 26.97 -12.63
C ASP A 116 40.31 26.60 -11.53
N GLU A 117 39.80 26.17 -10.38
CA GLU A 117 40.60 25.71 -9.26
C GLU A 117 40.95 24.21 -9.33
N LEU A 118 40.24 23.41 -10.15
CA LEU A 118 40.50 21.98 -10.38
C LEU A 118 41.48 21.71 -11.52
N ASN A 119 42.46 22.59 -11.69
CA ASN A 119 43.43 22.62 -12.78
C ASN A 119 44.62 21.66 -12.63
N THR A 120 44.72 20.95 -11.51
CA THR A 120 45.82 20.02 -11.21
C THR A 120 45.32 18.58 -11.22
N GLU A 121 46.06 17.65 -11.77
CA GLU A 121 45.75 16.21 -11.80
C GLU A 121 45.52 15.65 -10.39
N GLU A 122 46.28 16.11 -9.40
CA GLU A 122 46.08 15.72 -8.00
C GLU A 122 44.70 16.10 -7.44
N LYS A 123 44.21 17.31 -7.76
CA LYS A 123 42.88 17.77 -7.30
C LYS A 123 41.76 17.01 -8.01
N GLN A 124 41.92 16.70 -9.30
CA GLN A 124 40.97 15.87 -10.06
C GLN A 124 40.94 14.44 -9.53
N LYS A 125 42.11 13.87 -9.22
CA LYS A 125 42.23 12.57 -8.58
C LYS A 125 41.51 12.57 -7.23
N LYS A 126 41.71 13.59 -6.41
CA LYS A 126 41.02 13.71 -5.10
C LYS A 126 39.51 13.84 -5.22
N LEU A 127 39.01 14.56 -6.22
CA LEU A 127 37.56 14.59 -6.53
C LEU A 127 37.06 13.19 -6.87
N ARG A 128 37.74 12.49 -7.78
CA ARG A 128 37.39 11.14 -8.21
C ARG A 128 37.39 10.16 -7.03
N ASP A 129 38.44 10.18 -6.21
CA ASP A 129 38.53 9.27 -5.05
C ASP A 129 37.44 9.57 -4.00
N THR A 130 37.10 10.85 -3.78
CA THR A 130 35.99 11.24 -2.89
C THR A 130 34.63 10.80 -3.47
N TYR A 131 34.44 10.94 -4.78
CA TYR A 131 33.22 10.47 -5.46
C TYR A 131 33.03 8.96 -5.28
N PHE A 132 34.07 8.18 -5.50
CA PHE A 132 34.00 6.72 -5.27
C PHE A 132 33.76 6.37 -3.81
N ALA A 133 34.32 7.13 -2.87
CA ALA A 133 34.04 6.93 -1.45
C ALA A 133 32.57 7.18 -1.12
N VAL A 134 31.95 8.23 -1.68
CA VAL A 134 30.52 8.49 -1.52
C VAL A 134 29.69 7.35 -2.15
N CYS A 135 30.02 6.94 -3.37
CA CYS A 135 29.33 5.82 -4.03
C CYS A 135 29.40 4.52 -3.21
N SER A 136 30.57 4.21 -2.66
CA SER A 136 30.78 3.04 -1.80
C SER A 136 29.99 3.13 -0.49
N GLU A 137 29.89 4.31 0.10
CA GLU A 137 29.07 4.54 1.29
C GLU A 137 27.58 4.25 1.02
N PHE A 138 27.06 4.68 -0.14
CA PHE A 138 25.68 4.41 -0.53
C PHE A 138 25.42 2.95 -0.90
N GLU A 139 26.42 2.20 -1.36
CA GLU A 139 26.32 0.74 -1.51
C GLU A 139 26.18 0.06 -0.13
N LYS A 140 27.00 0.47 0.86
CA LYS A 140 26.93 -0.03 2.23
C LYS A 140 25.56 0.26 2.85
N ILE A 141 25.01 1.45 2.66
CA ILE A 141 23.67 1.84 3.16
C ILE A 141 22.57 0.98 2.54
N ASN A 142 22.75 0.46 1.33
CA ASN A 142 21.69 -0.24 0.56
C ASN A 142 20.38 0.55 0.52
N LEU A 143 20.48 1.79 0.04
CA LEU A 143 19.41 2.81 0.09
C LEU A 143 18.06 2.26 -0.36
N LYS A 144 18.01 1.50 -1.46
CA LYS A 144 16.75 0.95 -2.00
C LYS A 144 16.05 0.05 -0.99
N HIS A 145 16.79 -0.83 -0.33
CA HIS A 145 16.24 -1.76 0.66
C HIS A 145 15.72 -1.01 1.90
N GLU A 146 16.54 -0.10 2.44
CA GLU A 146 16.15 0.65 3.64
C GLU A 146 14.94 1.56 3.39
N MET A 147 14.89 2.23 2.23
CA MET A 147 13.76 3.10 1.88
C MET A 147 12.47 2.32 1.61
N LEU A 148 12.56 1.14 1.00
CA LEU A 148 11.39 0.28 0.82
C LEU A 148 10.83 -0.20 2.19
N LYS A 149 11.69 -0.64 3.09
CA LYS A 149 11.32 -1.01 4.46
C LYS A 149 10.63 0.15 5.20
N ILE A 150 11.12 1.37 5.02
CA ILE A 150 10.53 2.58 5.60
C ILE A 150 9.16 2.85 4.97
N MET A 151 9.02 2.75 3.64
CA MET A 151 7.74 2.94 2.95
C MET A 151 6.67 1.95 3.40
N GLU A 152 7.01 0.68 3.59
CA GLU A 152 6.10 -0.34 4.11
C GLU A 152 5.59 -0.01 5.52
N THR A 153 6.30 0.86 6.23
CA THR A 153 5.90 1.34 7.55
C THR A 153 5.11 2.65 7.49
N ILE A 154 5.62 3.66 6.75
CA ILE A 154 5.01 5.00 6.81
C ILE A 154 3.65 5.09 6.11
N VAL A 155 3.36 4.24 5.13
CA VAL A 155 2.04 4.25 4.49
C VAL A 155 0.95 3.82 5.49
N PRO A 156 1.06 2.65 6.18
CA PRO A 156 0.06 2.25 7.16
C PRO A 156 0.17 2.95 8.52
N GLU A 157 1.35 3.49 8.90
CA GLU A 157 1.56 4.07 10.24
C GLU A 157 1.78 5.60 10.22
N ASP A 158 1.87 6.22 9.03
CA ASP A 158 2.16 7.65 8.77
C ASP A 158 3.57 8.09 9.17
N VAL A 159 4.22 7.46 10.13
CA VAL A 159 5.54 7.86 10.63
C VAL A 159 6.46 6.66 10.82
N PHE A 160 7.71 6.85 10.50
CA PHE A 160 8.78 5.93 10.83
C PHE A 160 9.79 6.61 11.76
N TYR A 161 10.03 6.01 12.91
CA TYR A 161 11.12 6.37 13.81
C TYR A 161 12.16 5.28 13.78
N GLY A 162 13.41 5.64 13.54
CA GLY A 162 14.50 4.68 13.46
C GLY A 162 15.82 5.21 14.01
N LEU A 163 16.68 4.28 14.40
CA LEU A 163 18.05 4.53 14.82
C LEU A 163 19.01 3.89 13.83
N ILE A 164 20.01 4.63 13.41
CA ILE A 164 21.10 4.14 12.57
C ILE A 164 22.05 3.31 13.41
N PHE A 165 22.29 2.08 12.96
CA PHE A 165 23.38 1.24 13.39
C PHE A 165 24.33 1.04 12.23
N GLU A 166 25.58 1.36 12.45
CA GLU A 166 26.60 1.16 11.43
C GLU A 166 27.94 0.82 12.04
N ASP A 167 28.71 0.07 11.30
CA ASP A 167 30.13 -0.19 11.51
C ASP A 167 30.93 0.06 10.22
N SER A 168 32.11 -0.51 10.09
CA SER A 168 32.97 -0.34 8.92
C SER A 168 32.38 -0.97 7.64
N THR A 169 31.57 -2.02 7.77
CA THR A 169 31.06 -2.85 6.66
C THR A 169 29.56 -2.78 6.49
N ASP A 170 28.84 -2.68 7.60
CA ASP A 170 27.40 -2.85 7.66
C ASP A 170 26.67 -1.58 8.09
N PHE A 171 25.46 -1.44 7.58
CA PHE A 171 24.52 -0.37 7.90
C PHE A 171 23.11 -0.92 7.95
N PHE A 172 22.35 -0.62 9.00
CA PHE A 172 20.92 -0.86 9.05
C PHE A 172 20.21 0.18 9.91
N ILE A 173 18.92 0.32 9.68
CA ILE A 173 18.06 1.22 10.46
C ILE A 173 17.12 0.36 11.31
N LEU A 174 17.28 0.46 12.64
CA LEU A 174 16.40 -0.18 13.59
C LEU A 174 15.11 0.63 13.72
N LYS A 175 13.95 0.01 13.42
CA LYS A 175 12.63 0.61 13.66
C LYS A 175 12.36 0.69 15.15
N LEU A 176 11.91 1.85 15.61
CA LEU A 176 11.43 2.08 16.97
C LEU A 176 9.90 1.96 17.05
N ASN A 177 9.39 1.66 18.26
CA ASN A 177 7.95 1.69 18.50
C ASN A 177 7.45 3.15 18.49
N PRO A 178 6.55 3.53 17.58
CA PRO A 178 6.07 4.92 17.48
C PRO A 178 5.31 5.40 18.72
N VAL A 179 4.80 4.50 19.57
CA VAL A 179 4.11 4.88 20.82
C VAL A 179 5.05 5.54 21.84
N ILE A 180 6.33 5.20 21.81
CA ILE A 180 7.34 5.78 22.71
C ILE A 180 8.09 6.95 22.09
N CYS A 181 7.81 7.30 20.83
CA CYS A 181 8.50 8.34 20.08
C CYS A 181 7.56 9.52 19.79
N GLU A 182 8.12 10.72 19.73
CA GLU A 182 7.38 11.93 19.38
C GLU A 182 8.23 12.88 18.55
N ILE A 183 7.68 13.41 17.44
CA ILE A 183 8.35 14.43 16.64
C ILE A 183 8.49 15.70 17.49
N ARG A 184 9.70 16.19 17.63
CA ARG A 184 10.00 17.40 18.41
C ARG A 184 10.08 18.65 17.54
N GLN A 185 10.83 18.55 16.44
CA GLN A 185 11.10 19.67 15.56
C GLN A 185 11.52 19.21 14.15
N ILE A 186 11.47 20.14 13.22
CA ILE A 186 12.05 19.97 11.88
C ILE A 186 13.32 20.80 11.85
N GLN A 187 14.46 20.19 11.54
CA GLN A 187 15.74 20.84 11.40
C GLN A 187 16.34 20.53 10.04
N ASP A 188 16.69 21.56 9.28
CA ASP A 188 17.22 21.41 7.91
C ASP A 188 16.31 20.57 6.99
N GLY A 189 14.98 20.67 7.19
CA GLY A 189 13.97 19.90 6.46
C GLY A 189 13.85 18.43 6.83
N VAL A 190 14.53 18.01 7.91
CA VAL A 190 14.48 16.63 8.44
C VAL A 190 13.79 16.63 9.80
N TYR A 191 12.92 15.65 10.02
CA TYR A 191 12.24 15.47 11.31
C TYR A 191 13.22 14.95 12.36
N ASN A 192 13.23 15.61 13.54
CA ASN A 192 13.92 15.13 14.73
C ASN A 192 12.88 14.73 15.77
N TYR A 193 13.18 13.66 16.49
CA TYR A 193 12.27 13.09 17.46
C TYR A 193 12.92 12.88 18.83
N ARG A 194 12.08 12.60 19.83
CA ARG A 194 12.50 12.24 21.18
C ARG A 194 11.88 10.90 21.56
N ILE A 195 12.54 10.17 22.43
CA ILE A 195 12.16 8.84 22.90
C ILE A 195 11.75 8.95 24.37
N ARG A 196 10.62 8.39 24.74
CA ARG A 196 10.16 8.29 26.11
C ARG A 196 10.86 7.11 26.81
N LEU A 197 11.77 7.40 27.72
CA LEU A 197 12.57 6.38 28.41
C LEU A 197 11.70 5.44 29.27
N SER A 198 10.65 5.96 29.91
CA SER A 198 9.71 5.14 30.68
C SER A 198 8.92 4.14 29.84
N GLY A 199 8.87 4.30 28.54
CA GLY A 199 8.18 3.40 27.60
C GLY A 199 9.05 2.29 27.05
N ILE A 200 10.36 2.31 27.32
CA ILE A 200 11.28 1.24 26.88
C ILE A 200 11.16 0.06 27.84
N SER A 201 10.92 -1.14 27.30
CA SER A 201 10.88 -2.36 28.08
C SER A 201 12.29 -2.72 28.62
N PRO A 202 12.42 -3.14 29.87
CA PRO A 202 13.69 -3.65 30.41
C PRO A 202 14.26 -4.83 29.60
N LEU A 203 13.42 -5.60 28.92
CA LEU A 203 13.84 -6.72 28.07
C LEU A 203 14.42 -6.25 26.73
N GLU A 204 13.98 -5.09 26.25
CA GLU A 204 14.37 -4.55 24.95
C GLU A 204 15.59 -3.63 25.03
N ILE A 205 15.90 -3.07 26.19
CA ILE A 205 16.98 -2.07 26.34
C ILE A 205 18.34 -2.61 25.82
N GLY A 206 18.56 -3.91 25.91
CA GLY A 206 19.77 -4.55 25.37
C GLY A 206 20.00 -4.37 23.89
N THR A 207 18.94 -4.11 23.11
CA THR A 207 19.01 -3.92 21.66
C THR A 207 19.32 -2.48 21.24
N TYR A 208 19.25 -1.53 22.18
CA TYR A 208 19.51 -0.11 21.89
C TYR A 208 21.00 0.22 21.92
N PRO A 209 21.44 1.31 21.26
CA PRO A 209 22.81 1.82 21.38
C PRO A 209 23.19 2.20 22.82
N ASP A 210 24.49 2.19 23.11
CA ASP A 210 24.99 2.41 24.47
C ASP A 210 24.63 3.78 25.06
N ASN A 211 24.54 4.81 24.23
CA ASN A 211 24.09 6.14 24.65
C ASN A 211 22.64 6.14 25.15
N ILE A 212 21.76 5.32 24.55
CA ILE A 212 20.36 5.19 24.98
C ILE A 212 20.29 4.29 26.21
N LYS A 213 21.09 3.22 26.29
CA LYS A 213 21.20 2.38 27.50
C LYS A 213 21.63 3.21 28.70
N GLN A 214 22.63 4.06 28.53
CA GLN A 214 23.09 4.94 29.59
C GLN A 214 22.01 5.97 29.98
N ALA A 215 21.32 6.58 29.02
CA ALA A 215 20.23 7.49 29.29
C ALA A 215 19.07 6.82 30.04
N TYR A 216 18.77 5.57 29.71
CA TYR A 216 17.76 4.76 30.40
C TYR A 216 18.15 4.49 31.88
N LEU A 217 19.42 4.13 32.15
CA LEU A 217 19.93 3.94 33.49
C LEU A 217 19.93 5.24 34.30
N ASP A 218 20.43 6.35 33.72
CA ASP A 218 20.44 7.68 34.35
C ASP A 218 19.02 8.14 34.72
N TYR A 219 18.02 7.84 33.87
CA TYR A 219 16.63 8.11 34.15
C TYR A 219 16.07 7.30 35.32
N HIS A 220 16.31 5.97 35.32
CA HIS A 220 15.82 5.09 36.38
C HIS A 220 16.51 5.32 37.74
N HIS A 221 17.76 5.77 37.74
CA HIS A 221 18.46 6.19 38.95
C HIS A 221 18.07 7.60 39.42
N GLY A 222 17.29 8.34 38.63
CA GLY A 222 16.89 9.71 38.94
C GLY A 222 18.00 10.76 38.81
N GLU A 223 19.08 10.46 38.07
CA GLU A 223 20.23 11.33 37.89
C GLU A 223 20.01 12.40 36.83
N LYS A 224 19.38 11.99 35.70
CA LYS A 224 19.09 12.87 34.55
C LYS A 224 17.73 12.52 33.92
N TYR A 225 17.32 13.31 32.93
CA TYR A 225 16.11 13.11 32.13
C TYR A 225 14.84 13.05 32.97
N HIS A 226 14.69 13.97 33.96
CA HIS A 226 13.53 14.03 34.86
C HIS A 226 12.18 14.20 34.16
N ASP A 227 12.18 14.74 32.91
CA ASP A 227 10.99 14.82 32.06
C ASP A 227 10.67 13.49 31.33
N GLY A 228 11.53 12.48 31.50
CA GLY A 228 11.39 11.15 30.89
C GLY A 228 11.70 11.07 29.39
N TRP A 229 12.25 12.13 28.80
CA TRP A 229 12.53 12.19 27.38
C TRP A 229 14.04 12.22 27.06
N TYR A 230 14.43 11.42 26.08
CA TYR A 230 15.76 11.42 25.52
C TYR A 230 15.74 11.80 24.04
N ILE A 231 16.70 12.59 23.61
CA ILE A 231 16.88 13.02 22.22
C ILE A 231 18.13 12.35 21.68
N PRO A 232 18.03 11.35 20.78
CA PRO A 232 19.22 10.76 20.17
C PRO A 232 20.02 11.79 19.38
N PRO A 233 21.34 11.59 19.20
CA PRO A 233 22.16 12.44 18.33
C PRO A 233 21.60 12.51 16.90
N ALA A 234 21.78 13.66 16.25
CA ALA A 234 21.20 13.94 14.94
C ALA A 234 21.72 13.02 13.81
N ASP A 235 22.91 12.45 13.98
CA ASP A 235 23.56 11.50 13.07
C ASP A 235 23.06 10.06 13.26
N GLN A 236 22.36 9.78 14.36
CA GLN A 236 21.76 8.47 14.63
C GLN A 236 20.25 8.45 14.38
N GLN A 237 19.61 9.61 14.20
CA GLN A 237 18.16 9.69 14.04
C GLN A 237 17.73 9.51 12.59
N VAL A 238 16.71 8.68 12.40
CA VAL A 238 15.94 8.56 11.15
C VAL A 238 14.47 8.80 11.46
N CYS A 239 13.88 9.80 10.84
CA CYS A 239 12.45 10.03 10.96
C CYS A 239 11.88 10.50 9.63
N PHE A 240 10.90 9.74 9.13
CA PHE A 240 10.15 10.05 7.93
C PHE A 240 8.66 10.07 8.22
N LYS A 241 7.93 10.87 7.47
CA LYS A 241 6.49 11.01 7.63
C LYS A 241 5.80 11.03 6.27
N PHE A 242 4.71 10.26 6.12
CA PHE A 242 3.98 10.20 4.87
C PHE A 242 3.13 11.46 4.68
N ASN A 243 2.28 11.80 5.64
CA ASN A 243 1.48 13.02 5.61
C ASN A 243 2.25 14.17 6.27
N THR A 244 2.90 15.03 5.49
CA THR A 244 3.71 16.13 5.99
C THR A 244 2.89 17.31 6.51
N SER A 245 1.60 17.40 6.20
CA SER A 245 0.73 18.50 6.62
C SER A 245 0.34 18.44 8.10
N LEU A 246 0.39 17.25 8.70
CA LEU A 246 0.06 17.04 10.11
C LEU A 246 1.31 16.61 10.89
N LEU A 247 1.62 17.28 12.00
CA LEU A 247 2.72 16.86 12.89
C LEU A 247 2.37 15.57 13.66
N THR A 248 1.11 15.39 14.01
CA THR A 248 0.64 14.19 14.70
C THR A 248 0.50 13.04 13.70
N PRO A 249 1.03 11.85 14.03
CA PRO A 249 0.87 10.69 13.17
C PRO A 249 -0.60 10.30 12.99
N MET A 250 -1.02 10.16 11.74
CA MET A 250 -2.34 9.69 11.37
C MET A 250 -2.23 8.81 10.13
N PRO A 251 -2.48 7.50 10.24
CA PRO A 251 -2.39 6.58 9.12
C PRO A 251 -3.19 7.05 7.91
N PHE A 252 -2.58 7.05 6.74
CA PHE A 252 -3.11 7.70 5.53
C PHE A 252 -4.50 7.16 5.13
N MET A 253 -4.68 5.84 5.17
CA MET A 253 -5.93 5.17 4.77
C MET A 253 -6.91 4.97 5.93
N MET A 254 -6.71 5.64 7.07
CA MET A 254 -7.56 5.43 8.26
C MET A 254 -9.00 5.88 8.05
N ALA A 255 -9.23 6.86 7.18
CA ALA A 255 -10.56 7.32 6.81
C ALA A 255 -11.42 6.22 6.14
N LEU A 256 -10.79 5.25 5.47
CA LEU A 256 -11.47 4.10 4.84
C LEU A 256 -12.01 3.07 5.83
N THR A 257 -11.72 3.22 7.11
CA THR A 257 -12.16 2.26 8.15
C THR A 257 -13.66 2.02 8.11
N LYS A 258 -14.46 3.07 7.86
CA LYS A 258 -15.91 2.96 7.74
C LYS A 258 -16.32 2.14 6.53
N ASP A 259 -15.76 2.42 5.37
CA ASP A 259 -16.10 1.72 4.12
C ASP A 259 -15.73 0.23 4.17
N ILE A 260 -14.61 -0.09 4.83
CA ILE A 260 -14.18 -1.48 5.07
C ILE A 260 -15.18 -2.22 5.97
N LEU A 261 -15.70 -1.56 6.99
CA LEU A 261 -16.70 -2.15 7.87
C LEU A 261 -18.04 -2.36 7.15
N ASP A 262 -18.46 -1.38 6.37
CA ASP A 262 -19.68 -1.47 5.57
C ASP A 262 -19.58 -2.65 4.59
N LEU A 263 -18.42 -2.91 4.00
CA LEU A 263 -18.20 -4.10 3.16
C LEU A 263 -18.41 -5.41 3.90
N ASP A 264 -17.96 -5.53 5.14
CA ASP A 264 -18.19 -6.75 5.93
C ASP A 264 -19.66 -6.95 6.29
N VAL A 265 -20.39 -5.86 6.52
CA VAL A 265 -21.85 -5.88 6.69
C VAL A 265 -22.54 -6.33 5.42
N TYR A 266 -22.17 -5.77 4.26
CA TYR A 266 -22.75 -6.18 2.96
C TYR A 266 -22.46 -7.65 2.63
N LYS A 267 -21.27 -8.16 2.94
CA LYS A 267 -20.96 -9.59 2.78
C LYS A 267 -21.86 -10.47 3.64
N LYS A 268 -22.07 -10.09 4.91
CA LYS A 268 -22.99 -10.82 5.82
C LYS A 268 -24.42 -10.76 5.34
N LEU A 269 -24.90 -9.59 4.92
CA LEU A 269 -26.24 -9.43 4.35
C LEU A 269 -26.42 -10.26 3.07
N LYS A 270 -25.42 -10.29 2.19
CA LYS A 270 -25.47 -11.14 0.98
C LYS A 270 -25.53 -12.62 1.32
N LEU A 271 -24.76 -13.06 2.33
CA LEU A 271 -24.81 -14.45 2.81
C LEU A 271 -26.17 -14.79 3.42
N GLN A 272 -26.72 -13.90 4.24
CA GLN A 272 -28.06 -14.07 4.83
C GLN A 272 -29.12 -14.10 3.75
N LYS A 273 -29.05 -13.19 2.76
CA LYS A 273 -29.97 -13.20 1.62
C LYS A 273 -29.87 -14.51 0.85
N ALA A 274 -28.66 -14.97 0.52
CA ALA A 274 -28.48 -16.25 -0.17
C ALA A 274 -29.08 -17.43 0.61
N ARG A 275 -29.01 -17.39 1.95
CA ARG A 275 -29.68 -18.38 2.81
C ARG A 275 -31.19 -18.25 2.72
N VAL A 276 -31.75 -17.05 2.78
CA VAL A 276 -33.20 -16.80 2.65
C VAL A 276 -33.70 -17.16 1.25
N ASP A 277 -32.97 -16.82 0.20
CA ASP A 277 -33.33 -17.15 -1.19
C ASP A 277 -33.28 -18.66 -1.46
N ASN A 278 -32.40 -19.38 -0.78
CA ASN A 278 -32.32 -20.83 -0.83
C ASN A 278 -33.32 -21.51 0.11
N TYR A 279 -33.86 -20.79 1.09
CA TYR A 279 -34.85 -21.31 2.02
C TYR A 279 -36.20 -21.45 1.30
N LYS A 280 -36.62 -22.68 1.03
CA LYS A 280 -37.91 -22.98 0.46
C LYS A 280 -38.88 -23.33 1.59
N ALA A 281 -39.93 -22.57 1.76
CA ALA A 281 -41.02 -22.95 2.64
C ALA A 281 -42.03 -23.75 1.80
N ILE A 282 -42.21 -25.01 2.13
CA ILE A 282 -43.27 -25.84 1.58
C ILE A 282 -44.47 -25.70 2.50
N VAL A 283 -45.56 -25.21 1.94
CA VAL A 283 -46.82 -25.11 2.66
C VAL A 283 -47.63 -26.41 2.38
N VAL A 284 -47.93 -27.14 3.43
CA VAL A 284 -48.79 -28.30 3.36
C VAL A 284 -50.17 -27.88 3.86
N GLU A 285 -51.14 -27.94 2.95
CA GLU A 285 -52.55 -27.63 3.25
C GLU A 285 -53.16 -28.79 3.99
N ILE A 286 -53.79 -28.49 5.13
CA ILE A 286 -54.59 -29.45 5.87
C ILE A 286 -56.04 -29.31 5.40
N PRO A 287 -56.62 -30.34 4.78
CA PRO A 287 -58.05 -30.30 4.32
C PRO A 287 -58.93 -30.10 5.52
N ILE A 288 -59.87 -29.13 5.43
CA ILE A 288 -60.92 -28.83 6.42
C ILE A 288 -62.26 -29.22 5.90
N ASP A 289 -63.17 -29.45 6.81
CA ASP A 289 -64.56 -29.77 6.48
C ASP A 289 -65.28 -28.55 5.91
N GLU A 290 -66.00 -28.66 4.80
CA GLU A 290 -66.72 -27.55 4.16
C GLU A 290 -67.83 -26.96 5.04
N ASP A 291 -68.38 -27.78 5.94
CA ASP A 291 -69.44 -27.37 6.85
C ASP A 291 -68.93 -26.86 8.25
N ALA A 292 -67.69 -27.09 8.56
CA ALA A 292 -67.09 -26.71 9.86
C ALA A 292 -65.54 -26.29 9.71
N VAL A 293 -65.30 -25.02 9.53
CA VAL A 293 -63.96 -24.42 9.26
C VAL A 293 -62.91 -24.69 10.37
N ASP A 294 -63.32 -25.07 11.56
CA ASP A 294 -62.49 -25.43 12.71
C ASP A 294 -62.24 -26.96 12.85
N LYS A 295 -62.74 -27.77 11.91
CA LYS A 295 -62.63 -29.22 11.98
C LYS A 295 -61.78 -29.78 10.83
N PRO A 296 -60.58 -30.27 11.08
CA PRO A 296 -59.75 -30.91 10.05
C PRO A 296 -60.39 -32.27 9.65
N LEU A 297 -60.35 -32.58 8.35
CA LEU A 297 -60.83 -33.84 7.79
C LEU A 297 -59.95 -35.05 8.19
N LEU A 298 -58.73 -34.82 8.67
CA LEU A 298 -57.82 -35.85 9.13
C LEU A 298 -57.72 -35.86 10.65
N THR A 299 -57.61 -37.07 11.23
CA THR A 299 -57.41 -37.19 12.68
C THR A 299 -56.07 -36.70 13.12
N GLU A 300 -55.96 -36.19 14.37
CA GLU A 300 -54.76 -35.60 14.92
C GLU A 300 -53.54 -36.54 14.85
N ASP A 301 -53.76 -37.84 15.08
CA ASP A 301 -52.71 -38.87 14.95
C ASP A 301 -52.17 -38.99 13.52
N THR A 302 -53.08 -38.94 12.52
CA THR A 302 -52.72 -39.04 11.10
C THR A 302 -51.94 -37.79 10.65
N LEU A 303 -52.32 -36.60 11.10
CA LEU A 303 -51.64 -35.36 10.84
C LEU A 303 -50.21 -35.36 11.43
N THR A 304 -50.06 -35.90 12.64
CA THR A 304 -48.77 -36.03 13.32
C THR A 304 -47.84 -36.96 12.56
N VAL A 305 -48.35 -38.13 12.12
CA VAL A 305 -47.56 -39.10 11.32
C VAL A 305 -47.10 -38.48 10.00
N PHE A 306 -47.97 -37.77 9.28
CA PHE A 306 -47.56 -37.07 8.04
C PHE A 306 -46.57 -35.93 8.30
N ALA A 307 -46.74 -35.20 9.39
CA ALA A 307 -45.79 -34.14 9.76
C ALA A 307 -44.38 -34.70 10.08
N GLU A 308 -44.34 -35.83 10.81
CA GLU A 308 -43.06 -36.52 11.12
C GLU A 308 -42.41 -37.13 9.87
N MET A 309 -43.20 -37.76 8.98
CA MET A 309 -42.69 -38.28 7.71
C MET A 309 -42.14 -37.18 6.80
N ASN A 310 -42.84 -36.06 6.69
CA ASN A 310 -42.41 -34.92 5.92
C ASN A 310 -41.11 -34.30 6.51
N LYS A 311 -41.03 -34.17 7.83
CA LYS A 311 -39.84 -33.67 8.54
C LYS A 311 -38.64 -34.59 8.36
N ALA A 312 -38.84 -35.92 8.38
CA ALA A 312 -37.78 -36.92 8.23
C ALA A 312 -37.18 -36.97 6.79
N ASN A 313 -37.97 -36.59 5.79
CA ASN A 313 -37.57 -36.64 4.38
C ASN A 313 -37.13 -35.28 3.81
N MET A 314 -37.16 -34.21 4.61
CA MET A 314 -36.78 -32.87 4.17
C MET A 314 -35.32 -32.54 4.45
N PRO A 315 -34.63 -31.85 3.51
CA PRO A 315 -33.33 -31.25 3.77
C PRO A 315 -33.42 -30.21 4.88
N GLU A 316 -32.31 -30.01 5.62
CA GLU A 316 -32.22 -29.05 6.74
C GLU A 316 -32.55 -27.58 6.34
N ASP A 317 -32.42 -27.24 5.05
CA ASP A 317 -32.64 -25.89 4.49
C ASP A 317 -34.09 -25.65 4.02
N VAL A 318 -35.03 -26.57 4.29
CA VAL A 318 -36.44 -26.46 3.86
C VAL A 318 -37.37 -26.36 5.05
N GLY A 319 -38.04 -25.21 5.19
CA GLY A 319 -39.10 -25.02 6.20
C GLY A 319 -40.40 -25.67 5.78
N LEU A 320 -41.03 -26.38 6.70
CA LEU A 320 -42.35 -26.95 6.52
C LEU A 320 -43.41 -26.18 7.35
N LEU A 321 -44.41 -25.65 6.67
CA LEU A 321 -45.53 -24.94 7.29
C LEU A 321 -46.83 -25.76 7.03
N HIS A 322 -47.47 -26.23 8.09
CA HIS A 322 -48.78 -26.82 8.02
C HIS A 322 -49.83 -25.74 8.35
N VAL A 323 -50.71 -25.45 7.39
CA VAL A 323 -51.73 -24.40 7.53
C VAL A 323 -53.10 -25.01 7.24
N PRO A 324 -54.11 -24.77 8.10
CA PRO A 324 -55.49 -25.17 7.79
C PRO A 324 -56.05 -24.25 6.70
N GLY A 325 -56.64 -24.85 5.63
CA GLY A 325 -57.18 -24.12 4.49
C GLY A 325 -56.13 -23.82 3.39
N ASN A 326 -56.60 -23.19 2.30
CA ASN A 326 -55.78 -22.87 1.15
C ASN A 326 -54.70 -21.84 1.51
N ALA A 327 -53.45 -22.20 1.32
CA ALA A 327 -52.33 -21.28 1.48
C ALA A 327 -51.42 -21.30 0.25
N GLU A 328 -51.12 -20.12 -0.29
CA GLU A 328 -50.17 -20.01 -1.39
C GLU A 328 -48.73 -20.20 -0.88
N ALA A 329 -47.92 -20.90 -1.65
CA ALA A 329 -46.49 -21.05 -1.36
C ALA A 329 -45.79 -19.68 -1.34
N VAL A 330 -45.24 -19.29 -0.20
CA VAL A 330 -44.51 -18.01 -0.06
C VAL A 330 -43.14 -18.17 -0.71
N SER A 331 -42.99 -17.65 -1.92
CA SER A 331 -41.68 -17.49 -2.54
C SER A 331 -41.08 -16.17 -2.13
N PHE A 332 -39.93 -16.21 -1.46
CA PHE A 332 -39.14 -15.00 -1.10
C PHE A 332 -38.32 -14.52 -2.30
N LYS A 333 -38.86 -14.48 -3.51
CA LYS A 333 -38.17 -13.92 -4.67
C LYS A 333 -38.18 -12.40 -4.56
N ASP A 334 -37.05 -11.87 -4.18
CA ASP A 334 -36.79 -10.42 -4.19
C ASP A 334 -36.31 -9.94 -5.56
N ASN A 335 -36.61 -8.67 -5.86
CA ASN A 335 -36.28 -8.04 -7.12
C ASN A 335 -34.75 -8.09 -7.40
N ALA A 336 -34.41 -8.26 -8.68
CA ALA A 336 -33.03 -8.43 -9.21
C ALA A 336 -32.01 -7.32 -8.88
N ASN A 337 -32.43 -6.24 -8.21
CA ASN A 337 -31.59 -5.07 -7.94
C ASN A 337 -30.64 -5.23 -6.73
N SER A 338 -30.72 -6.29 -5.95
CA SER A 338 -29.93 -6.42 -4.73
C SER A 338 -28.57 -7.12 -4.91
N THR A 339 -28.28 -7.63 -6.09
CA THR A 339 -27.00 -8.32 -6.39
C THR A 339 -25.83 -7.35 -6.61
N ASN A 340 -26.09 -6.10 -6.94
CA ASN A 340 -25.06 -5.11 -7.26
C ASN A 340 -24.48 -4.40 -6.02
N ASN A 341 -25.18 -4.39 -4.89
CA ASN A 341 -24.80 -3.61 -3.71
C ASN A 341 -23.37 -3.92 -3.19
N LEU A 342 -22.92 -5.18 -3.27
CA LEU A 342 -21.56 -5.53 -2.87
C LEU A 342 -20.52 -5.05 -3.86
N SER A 343 -20.79 -5.14 -5.16
CA SER A 343 -19.90 -4.60 -6.22
C SER A 343 -19.79 -3.09 -6.09
N ASP A 344 -20.91 -2.42 -5.91
CA ASP A 344 -20.97 -0.97 -5.74
C ASP A 344 -20.21 -0.52 -4.48
N ALA A 345 -20.33 -1.27 -3.38
CA ALA A 345 -19.61 -1.00 -2.15
C ALA A 345 -18.08 -1.18 -2.32
N VAL A 346 -17.64 -2.18 -3.09
CA VAL A 346 -16.22 -2.38 -3.43
C VAL A 346 -15.72 -1.25 -4.32
N THR A 347 -16.49 -0.83 -5.34
CA THR A 347 -16.15 0.28 -6.21
C THR A 347 -16.04 1.57 -5.39
N ASN A 348 -17.02 1.88 -4.55
CA ASN A 348 -17.00 3.05 -3.67
C ASN A 348 -15.79 3.05 -2.71
N LEU A 349 -15.36 1.88 -2.21
CA LEU A 349 -14.16 1.79 -1.37
C LEU A 349 -12.91 2.23 -2.13
N TYR A 350 -12.72 1.76 -3.37
CA TYR A 350 -11.56 2.16 -4.18
C TYR A 350 -11.64 3.63 -4.62
N ASP A 351 -12.82 4.12 -4.97
CA ASP A 351 -13.05 5.51 -5.32
C ASP A 351 -12.75 6.43 -4.13
N ASN A 352 -13.20 6.06 -2.92
CA ASN A 352 -12.91 6.80 -1.69
C ASN A 352 -11.42 6.72 -1.30
N ALA A 353 -10.74 5.61 -1.66
CA ALA A 353 -9.30 5.49 -1.50
C ALA A 353 -8.51 6.33 -2.50
N GLY A 354 -9.17 6.85 -3.54
CA GLY A 354 -8.54 7.55 -4.64
C GLY A 354 -7.68 6.66 -5.54
N VAL A 355 -7.89 5.34 -5.50
CA VAL A 355 -7.10 4.37 -6.26
C VAL A 355 -7.94 3.83 -7.41
N PRO A 356 -7.38 3.77 -8.65
CA PRO A 356 -8.12 3.26 -9.78
C PRO A 356 -8.66 1.85 -9.54
N HIS A 357 -9.96 1.69 -9.58
CA HIS A 357 -10.64 0.39 -9.41
C HIS A 357 -10.18 -0.63 -10.46
N GLU A 358 -9.88 -0.16 -11.69
CA GLU A 358 -9.39 -0.97 -12.80
C GLU A 358 -8.05 -1.66 -12.52
N LEU A 359 -7.24 -1.11 -11.63
CA LEU A 359 -5.97 -1.72 -11.21
C LEU A 359 -6.17 -3.09 -10.52
N PHE A 360 -7.34 -3.30 -9.94
CA PHE A 360 -7.63 -4.46 -9.10
C PHE A 360 -8.68 -5.40 -9.71
N ASN A 361 -9.35 -4.98 -10.77
CA ASN A 361 -10.37 -5.73 -11.49
C ASN A 361 -10.09 -5.68 -13.01
N ASP A 362 -10.81 -6.50 -13.79
CA ASP A 362 -10.67 -6.58 -15.25
C ASP A 362 -11.26 -5.32 -15.94
N GLY A 363 -10.58 -4.20 -15.81
CA GLY A 363 -10.94 -2.96 -16.49
C GLY A 363 -10.01 -2.67 -17.68
N SER A 364 -10.54 -2.02 -18.73
CA SER A 364 -9.73 -1.56 -19.86
C SER A 364 -8.87 -0.36 -19.44
N ALA A 365 -7.55 -0.53 -19.48
CA ALA A 365 -6.60 0.55 -19.22
C ALA A 365 -6.68 1.61 -20.33
N GLY A 366 -7.23 2.77 -20.02
CA GLY A 366 -7.28 3.94 -20.91
C GLY A 366 -6.35 5.06 -20.49
N THR A 367 -6.35 6.17 -21.22
CA THR A 367 -5.55 7.36 -20.89
C THR A 367 -5.87 7.91 -19.49
N ALA A 368 -7.14 7.87 -19.06
CA ALA A 368 -7.57 8.32 -17.74
C ALA A 368 -6.91 7.47 -16.63
N PHE A 369 -6.81 6.16 -16.82
CA PHE A 369 -6.11 5.24 -15.90
C PHE A 369 -4.64 5.63 -15.74
N LYS A 370 -3.94 5.90 -16.85
CA LYS A 370 -2.53 6.32 -16.81
C LYS A 370 -2.36 7.64 -16.04
N LEU A 371 -3.22 8.63 -16.28
CA LEU A 371 -3.20 9.90 -15.56
C LEU A 371 -3.47 9.71 -14.05
N SER A 372 -4.35 8.78 -13.67
CA SER A 372 -4.59 8.46 -12.27
C SER A 372 -3.33 7.86 -11.60
N LEU A 373 -2.64 6.94 -12.27
CA LEU A 373 -1.37 6.37 -11.78
C LEU A 373 -0.28 7.45 -11.61
N GLU A 374 -0.21 8.42 -12.54
CA GLU A 374 0.71 9.55 -12.44
C GLU A 374 0.37 10.47 -11.26
N ASN A 375 -0.92 10.70 -11.01
CA ASN A 375 -1.36 11.45 -9.83
C ASN A 375 -0.96 10.74 -8.53
N ASP A 376 -1.18 9.43 -8.43
CA ASP A 376 -0.80 8.63 -7.26
C ASP A 376 0.71 8.60 -7.06
N ALA A 377 1.50 8.59 -8.14
CA ALA A 377 2.94 8.67 -8.11
C ALA A 377 3.44 9.97 -7.44
N SER A 378 2.65 11.04 -7.46
CA SER A 378 3.00 12.31 -6.83
C SER A 378 3.26 12.17 -5.32
N PHE A 379 2.54 11.29 -4.61
CA PHE A 379 2.77 11.00 -3.19
C PHE A 379 4.16 10.39 -2.97
N ILE A 380 4.58 9.50 -3.87
CA ILE A 380 5.89 8.86 -3.79
C ILE A 380 7.01 9.85 -4.10
N TYR A 381 6.80 10.71 -5.10
CA TYR A 381 7.78 11.74 -5.44
C TYR A 381 7.96 12.75 -4.29
N ALA A 382 6.88 13.10 -3.59
CA ALA A 382 6.98 13.91 -2.38
C ALA A 382 7.84 13.22 -1.29
N PHE A 383 7.71 11.92 -1.13
CA PHE A 383 8.55 11.14 -0.23
C PHE A 383 10.01 11.07 -0.71
N TYR A 384 10.27 10.95 -2.02
CA TYR A 384 11.63 11.01 -2.57
C TYR A 384 12.33 12.30 -2.17
N ARG A 385 11.62 13.45 -2.16
CA ARG A 385 12.21 14.73 -1.72
C ARG A 385 12.61 14.72 -0.23
N GLN A 386 11.86 14.02 0.62
CA GLN A 386 12.26 13.81 2.02
C GLN A 386 13.52 12.94 2.11
N CYS A 387 13.57 11.85 1.36
CA CYS A 387 14.75 10.98 1.31
C CYS A 387 15.99 11.73 0.81
N GLU A 388 15.87 12.47 -0.29
CA GLU A 388 16.97 13.32 -0.80
C GLU A 388 17.46 14.31 0.26
N ARG A 389 16.53 14.96 0.95
CA ARG A 389 16.90 15.92 2.01
C ARG A 389 17.65 15.25 3.15
N PHE A 390 17.20 14.08 3.57
CA PHE A 390 17.85 13.29 4.60
C PHE A 390 19.27 12.87 4.20
N PHE A 391 19.43 12.26 3.02
CA PHE A 391 20.72 11.79 2.55
C PHE A 391 21.70 12.93 2.20
N ASN A 392 21.20 14.05 1.71
CA ASN A 392 22.05 15.23 1.47
C ASN A 392 22.55 15.84 2.78
N ARG A 393 21.71 15.82 3.85
CA ARG A 393 22.18 16.14 5.20
C ARG A 393 23.22 15.13 5.70
N PHE A 394 23.01 13.84 5.45
CA PHE A 394 23.96 12.78 5.80
C PHE A 394 25.32 12.97 5.14
N ILE A 395 25.38 13.25 3.82
CA ILE A 395 26.61 13.59 3.08
C ILE A 395 27.31 14.78 3.72
N LYS A 396 26.57 15.82 4.08
CA LYS A 396 27.12 17.02 4.73
C LYS A 396 27.74 16.71 6.09
N MET A 397 27.06 15.90 6.92
CA MET A 397 27.54 15.50 8.24
C MET A 397 28.79 14.63 8.16
N ARG A 398 28.90 13.77 7.15
CA ARG A 398 30.10 12.96 6.84
C ARG A 398 31.24 13.75 6.24
N LYS A 399 31.08 15.08 6.02
CA LYS A 399 32.12 15.99 5.51
C LYS A 399 32.67 15.61 4.13
N TYR A 400 31.87 14.94 3.29
CA TYR A 400 32.25 14.66 1.91
C TYR A 400 32.29 15.93 1.06
N ASN A 401 31.43 16.90 1.35
CA ASN A 401 31.41 18.19 0.67
C ASN A 401 32.68 19.01 0.97
N LYS A 402 33.32 19.48 -0.08
CA LYS A 402 34.54 20.31 -0.02
C LYS A 402 34.28 21.68 -0.63
N PRO A 403 35.17 22.70 -0.39
CA PRO A 403 35.01 24.01 -1.01
C PRO A 403 35.05 24.00 -2.54
N LEU A 404 35.74 23.03 -3.15
CA LEU A 404 35.92 22.90 -4.60
C LEU A 404 34.80 22.14 -5.31
N TYR A 405 34.06 21.31 -4.59
CA TYR A 405 32.97 20.46 -5.13
C TYR A 405 32.05 20.00 -4.02
N LYS A 406 30.81 19.73 -4.38
CA LYS A 406 29.79 19.18 -3.47
C LYS A 406 29.09 18.00 -4.13
N PHE A 407 28.60 17.11 -3.29
CA PHE A 407 27.81 15.93 -3.71
C PHE A 407 26.38 16.06 -3.22
N ALA A 408 25.47 15.57 -4.04
CA ALA A 408 24.06 15.43 -3.68
C ALA A 408 23.51 14.13 -4.22
N VAL A 409 22.63 13.51 -3.44
CA VAL A 409 21.82 12.39 -3.90
C VAL A 409 20.56 12.94 -4.54
N ARG A 410 20.24 12.45 -5.71
CA ARG A 410 18.98 12.69 -6.42
C ARG A 410 18.32 11.36 -6.67
N ILE A 411 17.06 11.21 -6.24
CA ILE A 411 16.24 10.05 -6.51
C ILE A 411 15.44 10.33 -7.78
N GLN A 412 15.43 9.39 -8.70
CA GLN A 412 14.72 9.55 -9.96
C GLN A 412 13.20 9.51 -9.75
N ASP A 413 12.46 10.41 -10.39
CA ASP A 413 11.00 10.42 -10.38
C ASP A 413 10.46 9.27 -11.24
N SER A 414 10.61 8.06 -10.70
CA SER A 414 10.20 6.81 -11.34
C SER A 414 9.52 5.87 -10.37
N THR A 415 8.54 5.15 -10.88
CA THR A 415 7.76 4.15 -10.18
C THR A 415 7.76 2.84 -10.97
N VAL A 416 7.21 1.77 -10.40
CA VAL A 416 7.03 0.49 -11.10
C VAL A 416 6.20 0.61 -12.37
N PHE A 417 5.37 1.65 -12.48
CA PHE A 417 4.45 1.86 -13.60
C PHE A 417 5.07 2.61 -14.78
N ASN A 418 5.98 3.56 -14.52
CA ASN A 418 6.58 4.41 -15.57
C ASN A 418 8.08 4.16 -15.77
N ARG A 419 8.66 3.10 -15.19
CA ARG A 419 10.10 2.85 -15.21
C ARG A 419 10.70 2.76 -16.61
N TYR A 420 9.98 2.14 -17.55
CA TYR A 420 10.46 1.99 -18.91
C TYR A 420 10.41 3.30 -19.70
N GLU A 421 9.38 4.11 -19.50
CA GLU A 421 9.26 5.43 -20.10
C GLU A 421 10.37 6.38 -19.62
N THR A 422 10.65 6.32 -18.31
CA THR A 422 11.75 7.08 -17.70
C THR A 422 13.11 6.64 -18.24
N ALA A 423 13.34 5.32 -18.36
CA ALA A 423 14.57 4.78 -18.93
C ALA A 423 14.76 5.19 -20.39
N ASP A 424 13.69 5.13 -21.21
CA ASP A 424 13.72 5.52 -22.61
C ASP A 424 13.98 7.04 -22.78
N ALA A 425 13.41 7.87 -21.90
CA ALA A 425 13.68 9.31 -21.89
C ALA A 425 15.17 9.61 -21.60
N TYR A 426 15.78 8.94 -20.61
CA TYR A 426 17.21 9.10 -20.33
C TYR A 426 18.09 8.55 -21.45
N LEU A 427 17.71 7.43 -22.05
CA LEU A 427 18.42 6.87 -23.21
C LEU A 427 18.46 7.87 -24.38
N LYS A 428 17.29 8.44 -24.75
CA LYS A 428 17.18 9.43 -25.80
C LYS A 428 17.99 10.70 -25.50
N ALA A 429 17.94 11.16 -24.24
CA ALA A 429 18.73 12.32 -23.80
C ALA A 429 20.24 12.03 -23.94
N ALA A 430 20.69 10.85 -23.51
CA ALA A 430 22.08 10.44 -23.62
C ALA A 430 22.54 10.28 -25.11
N GLN A 431 21.66 9.77 -25.97
CA GLN A 431 21.92 9.68 -27.43
C GLN A 431 22.06 11.06 -28.08
N ASN A 432 21.33 12.05 -27.58
CA ASN A 432 21.45 13.45 -28.03
C ASN A 432 22.65 14.21 -27.42
N GLY A 433 23.57 13.51 -26.73
CA GLY A 433 24.79 14.09 -26.18
C GLY A 433 24.64 14.74 -24.80
N LEU A 434 23.48 14.66 -24.17
CA LEU A 434 23.29 15.13 -22.83
C LEU A 434 23.91 14.15 -21.80
N PRO A 435 24.43 14.61 -20.63
CA PRO A 435 25.17 13.78 -19.68
C PRO A 435 24.26 12.89 -18.82
N PHE A 436 23.39 12.09 -19.42
CA PHE A 436 22.43 11.22 -18.74
C PHE A 436 22.79 9.74 -18.74
N LYS A 437 24.04 9.37 -19.01
CA LYS A 437 24.49 7.95 -19.02
C LYS A 437 24.35 7.30 -17.64
N LEU A 438 24.67 8.02 -16.55
CA LEU A 438 24.53 7.53 -15.19
C LEU A 438 23.06 7.41 -14.78
N ASP A 439 22.22 8.35 -15.21
CA ASP A 439 20.77 8.30 -15.01
C ASP A 439 20.13 7.12 -15.71
N TYR A 440 20.53 6.87 -16.95
CA TYR A 440 20.05 5.69 -17.71
C TYR A 440 20.42 4.40 -17.00
N ALA A 441 21.65 4.24 -16.54
CA ALA A 441 22.09 3.07 -15.80
C ALA A 441 21.32 2.90 -14.48
N ALA A 442 21.08 3.99 -13.75
CA ALA A 442 20.29 3.99 -12.53
C ALA A 442 18.82 3.59 -12.77
N SER A 443 18.23 4.06 -13.88
CA SER A 443 16.84 3.68 -14.26
C SER A 443 16.69 2.18 -14.57
N LEU A 444 17.77 1.54 -15.03
CA LEU A 444 17.86 0.09 -15.20
C LEU A 444 18.17 -0.66 -13.87
N GLY A 445 18.33 0.05 -12.79
CA GLY A 445 18.57 -0.51 -11.47
C GLY A 445 20.04 -0.66 -11.06
N LYS A 446 21.00 -0.29 -11.90
CA LYS A 446 22.43 -0.32 -11.58
C LYS A 446 22.84 0.96 -10.84
N SER A 447 23.48 0.80 -9.69
CA SER A 447 24.14 1.94 -9.01
C SER A 447 25.40 2.36 -9.76
N GLN A 448 25.85 3.59 -9.50
CA GLN A 448 27.05 4.14 -10.16
C GLN A 448 28.31 3.35 -9.84
N SER A 449 28.49 2.90 -8.61
CA SER A 449 29.61 2.06 -8.19
C SER A 449 29.65 0.75 -8.95
N ARG A 450 28.50 0.06 -9.04
CA ARG A 450 28.38 -1.21 -9.79
C ARG A 450 28.58 -1.01 -11.28
N LEU A 451 28.03 0.06 -11.85
CA LEU A 451 28.20 0.35 -13.28
C LEU A 451 29.70 0.49 -13.65
N ILE A 452 30.46 1.25 -12.83
CA ILE A 452 31.88 1.45 -13.08
C ILE A 452 32.67 0.15 -12.85
N GLY A 453 32.33 -0.59 -11.77
CA GLY A 453 32.93 -1.90 -11.51
C GLY A 453 32.69 -2.90 -12.64
N ASP A 454 31.46 -2.99 -13.14
CA ASP A 454 31.09 -3.84 -14.26
C ASP A 454 31.83 -3.42 -15.55
N ALA A 455 31.94 -2.11 -15.83
CA ALA A 455 32.66 -1.61 -16.99
C ALA A 455 34.14 -2.01 -16.96
N ILE A 456 34.81 -1.87 -15.81
CA ILE A 456 36.20 -2.31 -15.64
C ILE A 456 36.30 -3.84 -15.80
N LEU A 457 35.38 -4.58 -15.21
CA LEU A 457 35.37 -6.03 -15.32
C LEU A 457 35.16 -6.50 -16.78
N GLU A 458 34.17 -5.94 -17.46
CA GLU A 458 33.80 -6.35 -18.82
C GLU A 458 34.84 -5.92 -19.86
N VAL A 459 35.38 -4.70 -19.73
CA VAL A 459 36.29 -4.12 -20.73
C VAL A 459 37.75 -4.46 -20.44
N ASP A 460 38.23 -4.21 -19.22
CA ASP A 460 39.65 -4.26 -18.90
C ASP A 460 40.12 -5.63 -18.43
N ILE A 461 39.22 -6.46 -17.85
CA ILE A 461 39.59 -7.77 -17.29
C ILE A 461 39.13 -8.91 -18.18
N LEU A 462 37.85 -8.90 -18.60
CA LEU A 462 37.27 -9.99 -19.39
C LEU A 462 37.38 -9.77 -20.89
N HIS A 463 37.72 -8.57 -21.36
CA HIS A 463 37.81 -8.19 -22.78
C HIS A 463 36.57 -8.60 -23.59
N LEU A 464 35.36 -8.48 -23.02
CA LEU A 464 34.12 -8.94 -23.66
C LEU A 464 33.81 -8.26 -24.99
N GLN A 465 34.31 -7.05 -25.19
CA GLN A 465 34.22 -6.31 -26.44
C GLN A 465 34.85 -7.06 -27.63
N ASP A 466 35.82 -7.97 -27.40
CA ASP A 466 36.46 -8.77 -28.44
C ASP A 466 35.58 -9.93 -28.89
N TYR A 467 34.65 -10.34 -28.00
CA TYR A 467 33.71 -11.44 -28.27
C TYR A 467 32.33 -10.95 -28.71
N PHE A 468 31.87 -9.82 -28.15
CA PHE A 468 30.56 -9.25 -28.40
C PHE A 468 30.66 -7.97 -29.20
N ILE A 469 30.83 -8.08 -30.50
CA ILE A 469 30.91 -6.95 -31.44
C ILE A 469 29.47 -6.43 -31.68
N PRO A 470 29.14 -5.19 -31.37
CA PRO A 470 27.82 -4.65 -31.70
C PRO A 470 27.56 -4.69 -33.20
N LEU A 471 26.38 -5.11 -33.60
CA LEU A 471 25.93 -4.99 -34.98
C LEU A 471 26.01 -3.51 -35.40
N SER A 472 26.65 -3.23 -36.54
CA SER A 472 26.74 -1.88 -37.07
C SER A 472 25.35 -1.34 -37.38
N THR A 473 24.93 -0.31 -36.62
CA THR A 473 23.74 0.46 -36.93
C THR A 473 24.14 1.72 -37.66
N SER A 474 23.22 2.35 -38.41
CA SER A 474 23.46 3.62 -39.09
C SER A 474 23.99 4.76 -38.22
N TYR A 475 23.92 4.61 -36.88
CA TYR A 475 24.46 5.54 -35.89
C TYR A 475 25.92 5.29 -35.47
N THR A 476 26.47 4.12 -35.76
CA THR A 476 27.86 3.77 -35.42
C THR A 476 28.89 4.12 -36.52
N GLN A 477 28.46 4.74 -37.60
CA GLN A 477 29.34 5.16 -38.70
C GLN A 477 29.98 6.55 -38.57
N SER A 478 30.01 7.15 -37.38
CA SER A 478 30.71 8.42 -37.14
C SER A 478 32.05 8.23 -36.42
N GLY A 479 32.87 7.35 -36.94
CA GLY A 479 34.23 7.18 -36.45
C GLY A 479 35.18 6.96 -37.64
N ASP A 480 35.92 7.97 -37.98
CA ASP A 480 36.93 8.08 -39.02
C ASP A 480 36.43 8.49 -40.42
N GLY A 481 36.60 9.78 -40.71
CA GLY A 481 36.16 10.41 -41.94
C GLY A 481 37.00 10.03 -43.15
N SER A 482 36.80 8.86 -43.72
CA SER A 482 37.36 8.59 -45.06
C SER A 482 36.47 7.78 -46.00
N ASP A 483 35.35 7.19 -45.53
CA ASP A 483 34.53 6.44 -46.47
C ASP A 483 33.04 6.88 -46.39
N GLY A 484 32.76 8.03 -47.03
CA GLY A 484 31.44 8.28 -47.60
C GLY A 484 31.10 7.16 -48.57
N ARG A 485 29.78 6.89 -48.77
CA ARG A 485 29.29 5.92 -49.78
C ARG A 485 30.18 6.01 -51.00
N PRO A 486 30.83 4.86 -51.43
CA PRO A 486 31.74 4.90 -52.60
C PRO A 486 31.03 5.54 -53.77
N THR A 487 31.56 6.65 -54.25
CA THR A 487 31.06 7.32 -55.46
C THR A 487 31.30 6.38 -56.64
N ASN A 488 30.51 6.50 -57.69
CA ASN A 488 30.71 5.67 -58.89
C ASN A 488 32.12 5.85 -59.46
N GLU A 489 32.75 7.02 -59.24
CA GLU A 489 34.17 7.26 -59.58
C GLU A 489 35.13 6.36 -58.79
N SER A 490 34.89 6.14 -57.51
CA SER A 490 35.77 5.26 -56.71
C SER A 490 35.62 3.76 -57.09
N LYS A 491 34.55 3.42 -57.81
CA LYS A 491 34.30 2.09 -58.37
C LYS A 491 34.81 1.92 -59.82
N GLY A 492 35.42 2.95 -60.39
CA GLY A 492 35.92 2.90 -61.78
C GLY A 492 34.83 2.86 -62.83
N LEU A 493 33.64 3.38 -62.51
CA LEU A 493 32.50 3.52 -63.42
C LEU A 493 32.45 4.97 -63.94
N ASP A 494 32.49 5.16 -65.27
CA ASP A 494 32.35 6.48 -65.87
C ASP A 494 30.93 7.02 -65.61
N LEU A 495 30.85 8.29 -65.22
CA LEU A 495 29.56 9.01 -65.03
C LEU A 495 28.97 9.32 -66.44
N SER A 496 27.67 9.23 -66.58
CA SER A 496 26.98 9.73 -67.76
C SER A 496 27.06 11.26 -67.81
N ASP A 497 26.94 11.85 -69.00
CA ASP A 497 26.98 13.32 -69.21
C ASP A 497 26.05 14.13 -68.29
N GLU A 498 24.96 13.56 -67.82
CA GLU A 498 24.01 14.14 -66.86
C GLU A 498 24.51 14.00 -65.43
N GLY A 499 25.23 12.91 -65.08
CA GLY A 499 25.87 12.71 -63.78
C GLY A 499 27.04 13.67 -63.54
N GLU A 500 27.86 13.98 -64.57
CA GLU A 500 28.92 14.97 -64.51
C GLU A 500 28.40 16.39 -64.30
N LYS A 501 27.26 16.74 -64.94
CA LYS A 501 26.61 18.06 -64.71
C LYS A 501 26.03 18.21 -63.33
N SER A 502 25.57 17.15 -62.68
CA SER A 502 25.10 17.17 -61.28
C SER A 502 26.25 17.28 -60.27
N ALA A 503 27.35 16.54 -60.49
CA ALA A 503 28.54 16.57 -59.62
C ALA A 503 29.22 17.97 -59.63
N ASN A 504 29.24 18.62 -60.79
CA ASN A 504 29.79 19.99 -60.92
C ASN A 504 28.87 21.08 -60.28
N LYS A 505 27.56 20.87 -60.17
CA LYS A 505 26.63 21.78 -59.49
C LYS A 505 26.78 21.76 -57.96
N GLU A 506 27.14 20.65 -57.36
CA GLU A 506 27.40 20.57 -55.90
C GLU A 506 28.72 21.27 -55.51
N LYS A 507 29.71 21.33 -56.41
CA LYS A 507 30.97 22.05 -56.13
C LYS A 507 30.83 23.58 -56.10
N ASP A 508 29.81 24.13 -56.80
CA ASP A 508 29.57 25.56 -56.82
C ASP A 508 28.65 26.07 -55.68
N LEU A 509 28.04 25.17 -54.90
CA LEU A 509 27.20 25.50 -53.75
C LEU A 509 28.01 25.54 -52.42
N ASN A 510 29.28 25.20 -52.44
CA ASN A 510 30.18 25.22 -51.25
C ASN A 510 31.29 26.29 -51.37
N ARG A 511 31.02 27.40 -52.05
CA ARG A 511 31.87 28.64 -52.02
C ARG A 511 31.16 29.79 -51.36
#